data_1f679a2f616949ab7e66f1fd8ab034a6
#
_entry.id   1f679a2f616949ab7e66f1fd8ab034a6
#
_cell.length_a   1.000
_cell.length_b   1.000
_cell.length_c   1.000
_cell.angle_alpha   90.00
_cell.angle_beta   90.00
_cell.angle_gamma   90.00
#
_symmetry.space_group_name_H-M   'P 1'
#
loop_
_entity.id
_entity.type
_entity.pdbx_description
1 polymer ?
#
loop_
_entity_poly.entity_id
_entity_poly.type
_entity_poly.pdbx_seq_one_letter_code
_entity_poly.pdbx_strand_id
1 'polypeptide(L)'
;MWNEYVEICGVSEREIHENLEAELHEFAAARGITYDKLCEDLRECYDGYHFTHNSIGMYNPFSLLNAFKRKEFGSYWFETGTPTYLVKLLKKHHYDLERMAHEETDVQVLNSIDSESTNPIPVIYQSGYLTIKGYDEEFGMYRLGFPNREVEEGFIRFLLPFYANVNKVESPFEIQKFVREVRSGDYNSFFRRLQSFFADTTYEVIRDQELHYENVL
;
A
#
# COMPACT_ATOMS: atom_id res chain seq x y z
N MET A 1 10.90 0.27 -21.34
CA MET A 1 11.71 -0.13 -20.17
C MET A 1 12.43 -1.42 -20.55
N TRP A 2 13.72 -1.55 -20.24
CA TRP A 2 14.56 -2.65 -20.73
C TRP A 2 14.37 -3.88 -19.82
N ASN A 3 13.79 -4.95 -20.34
CA ASN A 3 13.55 -6.18 -19.57
C ASN A 3 14.81 -6.83 -18.99
N GLU A 4 15.99 -6.54 -19.57
CA GLU A 4 17.27 -7.11 -19.16
C GLU A 4 17.76 -6.66 -17.76
N TYR A 5 17.22 -5.57 -17.22
CA TYR A 5 17.67 -4.96 -15.95
C TYR A 5 16.60 -4.98 -14.84
N VAL A 6 15.52 -5.70 -15.06
CA VAL A 6 14.38 -5.71 -14.12
C VAL A 6 14.76 -6.27 -12.75
N GLU A 7 15.65 -7.24 -12.71
CA GLU A 7 16.06 -7.94 -11.48
C GLU A 7 17.13 -7.18 -10.66
N ILE A 8 17.67 -6.05 -11.15
CA ILE A 8 18.74 -5.32 -10.46
C ILE A 8 18.23 -4.56 -9.22
N CYS A 9 16.96 -4.16 -9.21
CA CYS A 9 16.42 -3.27 -8.17
C CYS A 9 15.67 -3.98 -7.05
N GLY A 10 15.65 -5.31 -7.03
CA GLY A 10 14.94 -6.12 -6.04
C GLY A 10 15.65 -7.42 -5.73
N VAL A 11 15.01 -8.28 -4.96
CA VAL A 11 15.43 -9.67 -4.73
C VAL A 11 14.32 -10.57 -5.26
N SER A 12 14.69 -11.53 -6.10
CA SER A 12 13.76 -12.53 -6.61
C SER A 12 13.53 -13.65 -5.60
N GLU A 13 12.40 -14.35 -5.69
CA GLU A 13 12.12 -15.56 -4.90
C GLU A 13 13.23 -16.61 -5.04
N ARG A 14 13.74 -16.78 -6.28
CA ARG A 14 14.84 -17.70 -6.56
C ARG A 14 16.10 -17.34 -5.78
N GLU A 15 16.50 -16.06 -5.76
CA GLU A 15 17.69 -15.61 -5.03
C GLU A 15 17.55 -15.78 -3.51
N ILE A 16 16.34 -15.65 -2.97
CA ILE A 16 16.07 -15.94 -1.56
C ILE A 16 16.36 -17.40 -1.26
N HIS A 17 15.83 -18.33 -2.06
CA HIS A 17 16.06 -19.76 -1.87
C HIS A 17 17.51 -20.17 -2.13
N GLU A 18 18.18 -19.58 -3.10
CA GLU A 18 19.59 -19.91 -3.42
C GLU A 18 20.57 -19.37 -2.37
N ASN A 19 20.29 -18.24 -1.74
CA ASN A 19 21.26 -17.55 -0.90
C ASN A 19 20.89 -17.45 0.58
N LEU A 20 19.60 -17.59 0.95
CA LEU A 20 19.08 -17.37 2.30
C LEU A 20 18.31 -18.58 2.86
N GLU A 21 18.55 -19.78 2.33
CA GLU A 21 17.84 -21.00 2.74
C GLU A 21 18.00 -21.31 4.23
N ALA A 22 19.22 -21.14 4.76
CA ALA A 22 19.50 -21.37 6.18
C ALA A 22 18.75 -20.35 7.06
N GLU A 23 18.73 -19.09 6.65
CA GLU A 23 18.02 -17.99 7.32
C GLU A 23 16.51 -18.18 7.28
N LEU A 24 15.96 -18.75 6.18
CA LEU A 24 14.54 -19.12 6.10
C LEU A 24 14.18 -20.16 7.18
N HIS A 25 14.97 -21.22 7.31
CA HIS A 25 14.74 -22.23 8.35
C HIS A 25 14.85 -21.68 9.76
N GLU A 26 15.86 -20.83 10.02
CA GLU A 26 16.00 -20.15 11.31
C GLU A 26 14.82 -19.24 11.61
N PHE A 27 14.33 -18.49 10.62
CA PHE A 27 13.20 -17.58 10.80
C PHE A 27 11.92 -18.36 11.08
N ALA A 28 11.65 -19.43 10.34
CA ALA A 28 10.50 -20.30 10.57
C ALA A 28 10.52 -20.87 11.98
N ALA A 29 11.68 -21.39 12.43
CA ALA A 29 11.88 -21.92 13.77
C ALA A 29 11.67 -20.86 14.86
N ALA A 30 12.21 -19.66 14.69
CA ALA A 30 12.05 -18.54 15.63
C ALA A 30 10.59 -18.10 15.78
N ARG A 31 9.81 -18.22 14.69
CA ARG A 31 8.36 -17.89 14.68
C ARG A 31 7.46 -19.06 15.12
N GLY A 32 7.99 -20.26 15.19
CA GLY A 32 7.21 -21.48 15.50
C GLY A 32 6.20 -21.83 14.40
N ILE A 33 6.53 -21.52 13.13
CA ILE A 33 5.72 -21.81 11.95
C ILE A 33 6.46 -22.73 10.99
N THR A 34 5.74 -23.28 10.03
CA THR A 34 6.37 -24.12 8.98
C THR A 34 7.14 -23.26 7.99
N TYR A 35 8.10 -23.87 7.32
CA TYR A 35 8.87 -23.26 6.23
C TYR A 35 7.97 -22.70 5.15
N ASP A 36 7.01 -23.49 4.67
CA ASP A 36 6.07 -23.09 3.61
C ASP A 36 5.23 -21.87 4.04
N LYS A 37 4.79 -21.86 5.32
CA LYS A 37 4.02 -20.72 5.85
C LYS A 37 4.87 -19.46 5.95
N LEU A 38 6.15 -19.60 6.32
CA LEU A 38 7.06 -18.44 6.32
C LEU A 38 7.24 -17.88 4.90
N CYS A 39 7.48 -18.73 3.90
CA CYS A 39 7.63 -18.29 2.51
C CYS A 39 6.38 -17.61 1.98
N GLU A 40 5.20 -18.15 2.30
CA GLU A 40 3.92 -17.51 1.97
C GLU A 40 3.78 -16.12 2.62
N ASP A 41 4.06 -16.02 3.92
CA ASP A 41 3.98 -14.76 4.67
C ASP A 41 4.99 -13.72 4.16
N LEU A 42 6.22 -14.13 3.82
CA LEU A 42 7.23 -13.25 3.24
C LEU A 42 6.78 -12.72 1.87
N ARG A 43 6.22 -13.60 1.03
CA ARG A 43 5.71 -13.22 -0.29
C ARG A 43 4.56 -12.21 -0.15
N GLU A 44 3.58 -12.50 0.69
CA GLU A 44 2.45 -11.61 0.92
C GLU A 44 2.89 -10.25 1.47
N CYS A 45 3.89 -10.23 2.36
CA CYS A 45 4.34 -9.01 3.02
C CYS A 45 5.25 -8.13 2.16
N TYR A 46 6.18 -8.72 1.37
CA TYR A 46 7.31 -7.98 0.82
C TYR A 46 7.56 -8.17 -0.68
N ASP A 47 6.93 -9.18 -1.32
CA ASP A 47 7.01 -9.39 -2.76
C ASP A 47 6.02 -8.51 -3.52
N GLY A 48 6.09 -8.53 -4.85
CA GLY A 48 5.05 -8.02 -5.73
C GLY A 48 5.37 -6.70 -6.41
N TYR A 49 6.61 -6.20 -6.31
CA TYR A 49 7.06 -5.11 -7.17
C TYR A 49 7.28 -5.61 -8.60
N HIS A 50 6.57 -5.03 -9.56
CA HIS A 50 6.71 -5.30 -10.98
C HIS A 50 7.18 -4.04 -11.70
N PHE A 51 8.33 -4.13 -12.36
CA PHE A 51 8.92 -3.01 -13.09
C PHE A 51 8.48 -2.95 -14.56
N THR A 52 7.96 -4.07 -15.07
CA THR A 52 7.30 -4.18 -16.37
C THR A 52 6.08 -5.08 -16.24
N HIS A 53 5.16 -5.03 -17.22
CA HIS A 53 3.94 -5.87 -17.21
C HIS A 53 4.23 -7.39 -17.33
N ASN A 54 5.41 -7.75 -17.83
CA ASN A 54 5.86 -9.15 -17.99
C ASN A 54 6.95 -9.55 -17.00
N SER A 55 7.31 -8.68 -16.01
CA SER A 55 8.31 -9.04 -15.03
C SER A 55 7.75 -9.93 -13.94
N ILE A 56 8.63 -10.75 -13.35
CA ILE A 56 8.32 -11.45 -12.10
C ILE A 56 8.18 -10.45 -10.95
N GLY A 57 7.51 -10.85 -9.89
CA GLY A 57 7.46 -10.10 -8.63
C GLY A 57 8.85 -10.04 -7.99
N MET A 58 9.16 -8.87 -7.44
CA MET A 58 10.44 -8.64 -6.74
C MET A 58 10.16 -8.21 -5.32
N TYR A 59 10.91 -8.78 -4.38
CA TYR A 59 10.90 -8.39 -2.99
C TYR A 59 11.60 -7.05 -2.78
N ASN A 60 11.06 -6.25 -1.85
CA ASN A 60 11.78 -5.07 -1.36
C ASN A 60 12.99 -5.51 -0.53
N PRO A 61 14.24 -5.24 -0.96
CA PRO A 61 15.43 -5.73 -0.27
C PRO A 61 15.55 -5.20 1.16
N PHE A 62 15.16 -3.94 1.38
CA PHE A 62 15.26 -3.31 2.69
C PHE A 62 14.33 -3.98 3.70
N SER A 63 13.07 -4.17 3.35
CA SER A 63 12.09 -4.82 4.23
C SER A 63 12.42 -6.29 4.46
N LEU A 64 12.78 -7.00 3.40
CA LEU A 64 13.16 -8.40 3.45
C LEU A 64 14.34 -8.63 4.41
N LEU A 65 15.45 -7.90 4.25
CA LEU A 65 16.65 -8.05 5.09
C LEU A 65 16.38 -7.65 6.55
N ASN A 66 15.53 -6.67 6.81
CA ASN A 66 15.13 -6.33 8.17
C ASN A 66 14.27 -7.43 8.80
N ALA A 67 13.35 -8.04 8.06
CA ALA A 67 12.56 -9.17 8.53
C ALA A 67 13.44 -10.37 8.90
N PHE A 68 14.40 -10.73 8.04
CA PHE A 68 15.40 -11.77 8.33
C PHE A 68 16.23 -11.46 9.57
N LYS A 69 16.72 -10.23 9.69
CA LYS A 69 17.55 -9.81 10.83
C LYS A 69 16.80 -9.85 12.16
N ARG A 70 15.54 -9.42 12.17
CA ARG A 70 14.72 -9.33 13.38
C ARG A 70 13.92 -10.59 13.67
N LYS A 71 13.77 -11.49 12.69
CA LYS A 71 12.86 -12.65 12.72
C LYS A 71 11.41 -12.24 13.02
N GLU A 72 11.02 -11.07 12.50
CA GLU A 72 9.70 -10.46 12.69
C GLU A 72 9.21 -9.83 11.41
N PHE A 73 7.88 -9.80 11.22
CA PHE A 73 7.23 -9.05 10.15
C PHE A 73 6.94 -7.63 10.63
N GLY A 74 7.20 -6.64 9.79
CA GLY A 74 6.98 -5.22 10.11
C GLY A 74 6.92 -4.36 8.86
N SER A 75 6.51 -3.10 9.03
CA SER A 75 6.42 -2.12 7.94
C SER A 75 7.73 -1.32 7.82
N TYR A 76 8.82 -2.02 7.55
CA TYR A 76 10.18 -1.47 7.61
C TYR A 76 10.45 -0.37 6.59
N TRP A 77 10.03 -0.57 5.34
CA TRP A 77 10.21 0.42 4.29
C TRP A 77 9.39 1.67 4.56
N PHE A 78 8.15 1.47 5.02
CA PHE A 78 7.23 2.57 5.29
C PHE A 78 7.70 3.47 6.45
N GLU A 79 8.38 2.90 7.44
CA GLU A 79 8.95 3.63 8.58
C GLU A 79 10.14 4.53 8.20
N THR A 80 10.77 4.33 7.04
CA THR A 80 11.95 5.09 6.62
C THR A 80 11.65 6.52 6.16
N GLY A 81 10.41 6.81 5.83
CA GLY A 81 10.01 8.13 5.32
C GLY A 81 8.54 8.43 5.54
N THR A 82 8.25 9.65 5.95
CA THR A 82 6.87 10.11 6.09
C THR A 82 6.41 10.74 4.78
N PRO A 83 5.45 10.17 4.04
CA PRO A 83 4.99 10.69 2.77
C PRO A 83 4.10 11.95 2.91
N THR A 84 4.52 12.91 3.75
CA THR A 84 3.74 14.13 4.02
C THR A 84 3.43 14.92 2.75
N TYR A 85 4.37 14.93 1.79
CA TYR A 85 4.14 15.56 0.51
C TYR A 85 3.00 14.88 -0.26
N LEU A 86 3.00 13.53 -0.27
CA LEU A 86 1.98 12.74 -0.93
C LEU A 86 0.58 12.98 -0.35
N VAL A 87 0.46 13.07 0.99
CA VAL A 87 -0.82 13.41 1.63
C VAL A 87 -1.33 14.77 1.19
N LYS A 88 -0.42 15.76 1.15
CA LYS A 88 -0.80 17.10 0.68
C LYS A 88 -1.25 17.08 -0.78
N LEU A 89 -0.59 16.28 -1.61
CA LEU A 89 -0.94 16.11 -3.01
C LEU A 89 -2.32 15.46 -3.17
N LEU A 90 -2.56 14.34 -2.47
CA LEU A 90 -3.84 13.63 -2.49
C LEU A 90 -5.01 14.52 -2.01
N LYS A 91 -4.81 15.27 -0.91
CA LYS A 91 -5.81 16.21 -0.41
C LYS A 91 -6.08 17.34 -1.38
N LYS A 92 -5.02 17.95 -1.95
CA LYS A 92 -5.14 19.04 -2.93
C LYS A 92 -5.97 18.64 -4.14
N HIS A 93 -5.90 17.39 -4.56
CA HIS A 93 -6.59 16.88 -5.74
C HIS A 93 -7.86 16.09 -5.40
N HIS A 94 -8.30 16.07 -4.13
CA HIS A 94 -9.47 15.30 -3.68
C HIS A 94 -9.48 13.87 -4.23
N TYR A 95 -8.28 13.23 -4.22
CA TYR A 95 -8.09 11.93 -4.84
C TYR A 95 -8.87 10.86 -4.07
N ASP A 96 -9.63 10.07 -4.82
CA ASP A 96 -10.37 8.92 -4.29
C ASP A 96 -9.41 7.76 -4.02
N LEU A 97 -9.26 7.42 -2.72
CA LEU A 97 -8.35 6.36 -2.29
C LEU A 97 -8.82 4.96 -2.70
N GLU A 98 -10.13 4.74 -2.92
CA GLU A 98 -10.65 3.45 -3.38
C GLU A 98 -10.13 3.12 -4.81
N ARG A 99 -9.96 4.13 -5.63
CA ARG A 99 -9.40 3.98 -6.98
C ARG A 99 -7.95 3.50 -6.98
N MET A 100 -7.19 3.80 -5.92
CA MET A 100 -5.76 3.52 -5.87
C MET A 100 -5.43 2.02 -6.00
N ALA A 101 -6.31 1.14 -5.51
CA ALA A 101 -6.15 -0.30 -5.61
C ALA A 101 -6.38 -0.84 -7.03
N HIS A 102 -7.03 -0.05 -7.92
CA HIS A 102 -7.46 -0.45 -9.25
C HIS A 102 -7.24 0.66 -10.29
N GLU A 103 -6.19 1.46 -10.11
CA GLU A 103 -5.93 2.58 -11.02
C GLU A 103 -5.47 2.08 -12.39
N GLU A 104 -6.04 2.67 -13.43
CA GLU A 104 -5.66 2.42 -14.82
C GLU A 104 -5.03 3.67 -15.42
N THR A 105 -3.93 3.50 -16.14
CA THR A 105 -3.18 4.62 -16.69
C THR A 105 -2.34 4.23 -17.90
N ASP A 106 -2.01 5.19 -18.74
CA ASP A 106 -1.12 4.98 -19.86
C ASP A 106 0.35 5.22 -19.51
N VAL A 107 1.25 4.81 -20.42
CA VAL A 107 2.70 4.96 -20.23
C VAL A 107 3.16 6.42 -20.16
N GLN A 108 2.46 7.33 -20.82
CA GLN A 108 2.84 8.74 -20.85
C GLN A 108 2.59 9.37 -19.48
N VAL A 109 1.45 9.02 -18.86
CA VAL A 109 1.12 9.44 -17.50
C VAL A 109 2.13 8.87 -16.51
N LEU A 110 2.48 7.58 -16.58
CA LEU A 110 3.46 6.96 -15.66
C LEU A 110 4.85 7.62 -15.73
N ASN A 111 5.24 8.07 -16.91
CA ASN A 111 6.54 8.72 -17.13
C ASN A 111 6.51 10.25 -16.90
N SER A 112 5.35 10.82 -16.64
CA SER A 112 5.25 12.26 -16.39
C SER A 112 5.88 12.61 -15.04
N ILE A 113 6.78 13.61 -15.04
CA ILE A 113 7.47 14.12 -13.82
C ILE A 113 6.98 15.55 -13.53
N ASP A 114 5.78 15.87 -13.97
CA ASP A 114 5.29 17.23 -13.80
C ASP A 114 4.82 17.46 -12.36
N SER A 115 5.60 18.21 -11.60
CA SER A 115 5.29 18.59 -10.21
C SER A 115 4.07 19.51 -10.10
N GLU A 116 3.60 20.08 -11.20
CA GLU A 116 2.38 20.89 -11.29
C GLU A 116 1.17 20.05 -11.76
N SER A 117 1.41 18.80 -12.12
CA SER A 117 0.34 17.89 -12.57
C SER A 117 -0.78 17.78 -11.54
N THR A 118 -2.00 17.82 -12.03
CA THR A 118 -3.22 17.57 -11.25
C THR A 118 -3.39 16.08 -10.90
N ASN A 119 -2.63 15.20 -11.56
CA ASN A 119 -2.69 13.75 -11.34
C ASN A 119 -1.60 13.30 -10.35
N PRO A 120 -1.96 12.74 -9.18
CA PRO A 120 -0.98 12.26 -8.21
C PRO A 120 -0.36 10.89 -8.57
N ILE A 121 -0.94 10.15 -9.52
CA ILE A 121 -0.55 8.78 -9.85
C ILE A 121 0.91 8.62 -10.23
N PRO A 122 1.52 9.47 -11.08
CA PRO A 122 2.94 9.34 -11.40
C PRO A 122 3.84 9.41 -10.17
N VAL A 123 3.53 10.32 -9.24
CA VAL A 123 4.31 10.48 -8.00
C VAL A 123 4.14 9.26 -7.09
N ILE A 124 2.92 8.74 -6.95
CA ILE A 124 2.60 7.58 -6.13
C ILE A 124 3.32 6.34 -6.68
N TYR A 125 3.28 6.13 -8.00
CA TYR A 125 3.95 5.03 -8.69
C TYR A 125 5.47 5.13 -8.59
N GLN A 126 6.05 6.27 -8.95
CA GLN A 126 7.50 6.49 -8.93
C GLN A 126 8.08 6.46 -7.51
N SER A 127 7.26 6.76 -6.50
CA SER A 127 7.64 6.63 -5.09
C SER A 127 7.50 5.21 -4.54
N GLY A 128 7.08 4.23 -5.35
CA GLY A 128 7.00 2.83 -4.96
C GLY A 128 5.77 2.44 -4.13
N TYR A 129 4.76 3.31 -4.01
CA TYR A 129 3.50 2.96 -3.36
C TYR A 129 2.58 2.15 -4.25
N LEU A 130 2.69 2.32 -5.57
CA LEU A 130 1.99 1.50 -6.55
C LEU A 130 3.00 0.77 -7.43
N THR A 131 2.55 -0.34 -8.00
CA THR A 131 3.29 -1.14 -8.96
C THR A 131 2.38 -1.58 -10.11
N ILE A 132 2.96 -2.09 -11.20
CA ILE A 132 2.21 -2.63 -12.33
C ILE A 132 1.63 -3.99 -11.92
N LYS A 133 0.31 -4.13 -11.94
CA LYS A 133 -0.41 -5.39 -11.68
C LYS A 133 -0.90 -6.07 -12.96
N GLY A 134 -0.89 -5.36 -14.07
CA GLY A 134 -1.28 -5.91 -15.36
C GLY A 134 -1.22 -4.88 -16.47
N TYR A 135 -1.46 -5.35 -17.69
CA TYR A 135 -1.49 -4.53 -18.89
C TYR A 135 -2.63 -4.99 -19.79
N ASP A 136 -3.39 -4.03 -20.27
CA ASP A 136 -4.43 -4.25 -21.26
C ASP A 136 -3.86 -3.94 -22.66
N GLU A 137 -3.65 -4.98 -23.47
CA GLU A 137 -3.07 -4.85 -24.80
C GLU A 137 -4.01 -4.16 -25.79
N GLU A 138 -5.34 -4.28 -25.60
CA GLU A 138 -6.33 -3.68 -26.49
C GLU A 138 -6.33 -2.15 -26.36
N PHE A 139 -6.24 -1.65 -25.13
CA PHE A 139 -6.31 -0.22 -24.85
C PHE A 139 -4.94 0.41 -24.53
N GLY A 140 -3.88 -0.39 -24.39
CA GLY A 140 -2.55 0.09 -24.07
C GLY A 140 -2.44 0.63 -22.64
N MET A 141 -3.27 0.13 -21.71
CA MET A 141 -3.42 0.64 -20.36
C MET A 141 -2.73 -0.27 -19.33
N TYR A 142 -2.00 0.34 -18.40
CA TYR A 142 -1.44 -0.34 -17.23
C TYR A 142 -2.45 -0.34 -16.09
N ARG A 143 -2.65 -1.49 -15.46
CA ARG A 143 -3.36 -1.60 -14.20
C ARG A 143 -2.36 -1.52 -13.06
N LEU A 144 -2.59 -0.60 -12.15
CA LEU A 144 -1.76 -0.37 -10.98
C LEU A 144 -2.45 -0.88 -9.72
N GLY A 145 -1.65 -1.16 -8.70
CA GLY A 145 -2.13 -1.52 -7.36
C GLY A 145 -0.98 -1.53 -6.36
N PHE A 146 -1.29 -1.73 -5.10
CA PHE A 146 -0.26 -1.88 -4.07
C PHE A 146 0.63 -3.09 -4.37
N PRO A 147 1.97 -2.97 -4.20
CA PRO A 147 2.86 -4.10 -4.44
C PRO A 147 2.56 -5.27 -3.50
N ASN A 148 2.42 -4.99 -2.21
CA ASN A 148 2.30 -5.98 -1.15
C ASN A 148 1.56 -5.42 0.08
N ARG A 149 1.34 -6.29 1.05
CA ARG A 149 0.64 -5.97 2.29
C ARG A 149 1.35 -4.92 3.15
N GLU A 150 2.67 -4.92 3.19
CA GLU A 150 3.43 -3.90 3.93
C GLU A 150 3.08 -2.49 3.46
N VAL A 151 3.12 -2.29 2.14
CA VAL A 151 2.88 -0.97 1.55
C VAL A 151 1.41 -0.57 1.67
N GLU A 152 0.49 -1.48 1.39
CA GLU A 152 -0.95 -1.25 1.51
C GLU A 152 -1.35 -0.85 2.94
N GLU A 153 -1.02 -1.69 3.92
CA GLU A 153 -1.36 -1.42 5.32
C GLU A 153 -0.66 -0.17 5.85
N GLY A 154 0.63 0.02 5.51
CA GLY A 154 1.39 1.19 5.92
C GLY A 154 0.79 2.48 5.35
N PHE A 155 0.42 2.46 4.08
CA PHE A 155 -0.19 3.58 3.39
C PHE A 155 -1.56 3.95 3.97
N ILE A 156 -2.44 2.97 4.16
CA ILE A 156 -3.76 3.17 4.75
C ILE A 156 -3.63 3.71 6.18
N ARG A 157 -2.80 3.12 7.03
CA ARG A 157 -2.56 3.61 8.40
C ARG A 157 -2.05 5.04 8.42
N PHE A 158 -1.19 5.38 7.48
CA PHE A 158 -0.64 6.72 7.39
C PHE A 158 -1.69 7.76 6.96
N LEU A 159 -2.56 7.40 6.02
CA LEU A 159 -3.61 8.27 5.51
C LEU A 159 -4.79 8.45 6.47
N LEU A 160 -5.12 7.42 7.23
CA LEU A 160 -6.30 7.41 8.11
C LEU A 160 -6.44 8.68 8.98
N PRO A 161 -5.40 9.18 9.68
CA PRO A 161 -5.52 10.39 10.49
C PRO A 161 -5.83 11.66 9.71
N PHE A 162 -5.55 11.67 8.41
CA PHE A 162 -5.77 12.84 7.55
C PHE A 162 -7.17 12.88 6.92
N TYR A 163 -7.81 11.72 6.80
CA TYR A 163 -9.13 11.59 6.17
C TYR A 163 -10.24 11.34 7.19
N ALA A 164 -9.93 10.72 8.31
CA ALA A 164 -10.90 10.32 9.31
C ALA A 164 -10.89 11.15 10.59
N ASN A 165 -10.16 12.26 10.63
CA ASN A 165 -10.03 13.13 11.82
C ASN A 165 -9.61 12.38 13.12
N VAL A 166 -9.00 11.20 12.96
CA VAL A 166 -8.54 10.35 14.07
C VAL A 166 -7.13 10.76 14.46
N ASN A 167 -6.88 10.87 15.76
CA ASN A 167 -5.54 11.15 16.26
C ASN A 167 -4.56 10.03 15.83
N LYS A 168 -3.38 10.40 15.33
CA LYS A 168 -2.33 9.46 14.88
C LYS A 168 -1.98 8.39 15.90
N VAL A 169 -2.05 8.73 17.20
CA VAL A 169 -1.74 7.81 18.29
C VAL A 169 -2.86 6.80 18.53
N GLU A 170 -4.10 7.18 18.26
CA GLU A 170 -5.29 6.34 18.51
C GLU A 170 -5.67 5.47 17.32
N SER A 171 -5.28 5.87 16.10
CA SER A 171 -5.61 5.16 14.86
C SER A 171 -5.34 3.64 14.87
N PRO A 172 -4.17 3.14 15.33
CA PRO A 172 -3.93 1.69 15.40
C PRO A 172 -4.88 0.96 16.35
N PHE A 173 -5.26 1.61 17.45
CA PHE A 173 -6.18 1.02 18.44
C PHE A 173 -7.62 0.96 17.89
N GLU A 174 -8.04 1.96 17.16
CA GLU A 174 -9.37 1.97 16.54
C GLU A 174 -9.48 0.87 15.47
N ILE A 175 -8.49 0.73 14.59
CA ILE A 175 -8.44 -0.38 13.62
C ILE A 175 -8.51 -1.74 14.34
N GLN A 176 -7.73 -1.90 15.43
CA GLN A 176 -7.69 -3.15 16.18
C GLN A 176 -9.05 -3.49 16.82
N LYS A 177 -9.78 -2.48 17.31
CA LYS A 177 -11.13 -2.65 17.84
C LYS A 177 -12.10 -3.11 16.75
N PHE A 178 -12.12 -2.46 15.58
CA PHE A 178 -12.91 -2.88 14.43
C PHE A 178 -12.67 -4.36 14.07
N VAL A 179 -11.40 -4.74 13.95
CA VAL A 179 -11.03 -6.12 13.61
C VAL A 179 -11.50 -7.12 14.69
N ARG A 180 -11.35 -6.79 15.98
CA ARG A 180 -11.78 -7.65 17.09
C ARG A 180 -13.31 -7.81 17.13
N GLU A 181 -14.04 -6.72 16.95
CA GLU A 181 -15.51 -6.72 16.93
C GLU A 181 -16.06 -7.61 15.80
N VAL A 182 -15.49 -7.51 14.60
CA VAL A 182 -15.86 -8.39 13.47
C VAL A 182 -15.52 -9.85 13.77
N ARG A 183 -14.30 -10.12 14.27
CA ARG A 183 -13.86 -11.50 14.57
C ARG A 183 -14.65 -12.17 15.69
N SER A 184 -15.13 -11.38 16.67
CA SER A 184 -15.96 -11.89 17.76
C SER A 184 -17.44 -12.00 17.40
N GLY A 185 -17.86 -11.51 16.22
CA GLY A 185 -19.27 -11.45 15.83
C GLY A 185 -20.07 -10.35 16.53
N ASP A 186 -19.41 -9.42 17.21
CA ASP A 186 -20.06 -8.27 17.85
C ASP A 186 -20.33 -7.15 16.81
N TYR A 187 -21.20 -7.44 15.88
CA TYR A 187 -21.59 -6.53 14.82
C TYR A 187 -22.28 -5.26 15.34
N ASN A 188 -22.94 -5.33 16.51
CA ASN A 188 -23.58 -4.16 17.09
C ASN A 188 -22.56 -3.11 17.53
N SER A 189 -21.49 -3.51 18.19
CA SER A 189 -20.38 -2.61 18.55
C SER A 189 -19.64 -2.10 17.32
N PHE A 190 -19.39 -2.97 16.34
CA PHE A 190 -18.81 -2.61 15.06
C PHE A 190 -19.60 -1.51 14.35
N PHE A 191 -20.92 -1.68 14.16
CA PHE A 191 -21.75 -0.68 13.47
C PHE A 191 -21.90 0.62 14.25
N ARG A 192 -21.97 0.58 15.58
CA ARG A 192 -21.97 1.81 16.40
C ARG A 192 -20.67 2.58 16.28
N ARG A 193 -19.53 1.90 16.27
CA ARG A 193 -18.22 2.51 16.08
C ARG A 193 -18.08 3.09 14.67
N LEU A 194 -18.54 2.34 13.67
CA LEU A 194 -18.56 2.79 12.28
C LEU A 194 -19.43 4.05 12.13
N GLN A 195 -20.59 4.08 12.74
CA GLN A 195 -21.48 5.25 12.75
C GLN A 195 -20.83 6.47 13.44
N SER A 196 -20.16 6.27 14.58
CA SER A 196 -19.42 7.34 15.26
C SER A 196 -18.27 7.85 14.39
N PHE A 197 -17.53 6.95 13.76
CA PHE A 197 -16.44 7.28 12.85
C PHE A 197 -16.90 8.16 11.67
N PHE A 198 -18.03 7.81 11.06
CA PHE A 198 -18.60 8.62 9.98
C PHE A 198 -19.27 9.91 10.47
N ALA A 199 -19.85 9.93 11.67
CA ALA A 199 -20.43 11.15 12.22
C ALA A 199 -19.38 12.24 12.47
N ASP A 200 -18.18 11.87 12.88
CA ASP A 200 -17.07 12.82 13.08
C ASP A 200 -16.42 13.26 11.75
N THR A 201 -16.56 12.45 10.69
CA THR A 201 -15.93 12.71 9.37
C THR A 201 -16.81 13.57 8.45
N THR A 202 -18.12 13.59 8.67
CA THR A 202 -19.14 13.99 7.68
C THR A 202 -19.21 15.51 7.45
N TYR A 203 -18.87 16.35 8.42
CA TYR A 203 -19.12 17.79 8.30
C TYR A 203 -18.16 18.55 7.37
N GLU A 204 -16.90 18.13 7.27
CA GLU A 204 -15.95 18.80 6.36
C GLU A 204 -16.08 18.31 4.92
N VAL A 205 -16.35 17.02 4.72
CA VAL A 205 -16.48 16.41 3.37
C VAL A 205 -17.79 16.86 2.70
N ILE A 206 -18.88 16.94 3.43
CA ILE A 206 -20.18 17.42 2.88
C ILE A 206 -20.12 18.91 2.54
N ARG A 207 -19.47 19.72 3.38
CA ARG A 207 -19.33 21.16 3.13
C ARG A 207 -18.53 21.48 1.87
N ASP A 208 -17.48 20.69 1.57
CA ASP A 208 -16.70 20.85 0.35
C ASP A 208 -17.45 20.34 -0.89
N GLN A 209 -18.30 19.34 -0.76
CA GLN A 209 -19.17 18.88 -1.84
C GLN A 209 -20.33 19.86 -2.11
N GLU A 210 -20.99 20.39 -1.08
CA GLU A 210 -22.04 21.39 -1.25
C GLU A 210 -21.52 22.68 -1.90
N LEU A 211 -20.35 23.16 -1.52
CA LEU A 211 -19.67 24.29 -2.16
C LEU A 211 -19.34 24.04 -3.64
N HIS A 212 -19.12 22.79 -4.02
CA HIS A 212 -18.89 22.43 -5.42
C HIS A 212 -20.18 22.47 -6.25
N TYR A 213 -21.30 22.06 -5.67
CA TYR A 213 -22.62 22.12 -6.33
C TYR A 213 -23.19 23.53 -6.42
N GLU A 214 -22.93 24.38 -5.44
CA GLU A 214 -23.38 25.79 -5.49
C GLU A 214 -22.63 26.64 -6.54
N ASN A 215 -21.43 26.24 -6.97
CA ASN A 215 -20.65 26.95 -7.99
C ASN A 215 -20.90 26.44 -9.43
N VAL A 216 -21.78 25.46 -9.63
CA VAL A 216 -22.11 24.87 -10.95
C VAL A 216 -23.54 25.25 -11.41
N LEU A 217 -24.30 25.90 -10.57
CA LEU A 217 -25.63 26.50 -10.88
C LEU A 217 -25.53 28.01 -11.03
#